data_0d09a04ff9727e8bf4814055963df1da
#
_entry.id   0d09a04ff9727e8bf4814055963df1da
#
_cell.length_a   1.000
_cell.length_b   1.000
_cell.length_c   1.000
_cell.angle_alpha   90.00
_cell.angle_beta   90.00
_cell.angle_gamma   90.00
#
_symmetry.space_group_name_H-M   'P 1'
#
loop_
_entity.id
_entity.type
_entity.pdbx_description
1 polymer ?
#
loop_
_entity_poly.entity_id
_entity_poly.type
_entity_poly.pdbx_seq_one_letter_code
_entity_poly.pdbx_strand_id
1 'polypeptide(L)' 'MIKNQNISDELVETYILHNGFEQKAGEMYECPGGHIWHWSDIVDAIENLTPPELYNLCFLAEQDKEKNEEYFDLTRGA' A
#
# COMPACT_ATOMS: atom_id res chain seq x y z
N MET A 1 17.50 -12.44 9.92
CA MET A 1 16.85 -12.38 8.61
C MET A 1 16.08 -11.09 8.42
N ILE A 2 16.37 -10.40 7.39
CA ILE A 2 15.79 -9.09 7.20
C ILE A 2 14.86 -9.14 6.01
N LYS A 3 13.60 -9.38 6.27
CA LYS A 3 12.63 -9.54 5.20
C LYS A 3 11.91 -8.25 4.87
N ASN A 4 11.83 -7.36 5.82
CA ASN A 4 10.96 -6.18 5.68
C ASN A 4 11.68 -4.95 5.20
N GLN A 5 12.97 -5.04 4.93
CA GLN A 5 13.67 -3.81 4.66
C GLN A 5 13.26 -3.15 3.36
N ASN A 6 12.60 -3.89 2.47
CA ASN A 6 12.16 -3.32 1.20
C ASN A 6 10.67 -2.99 1.19
N ILE A 7 10.00 -3.18 2.30
CA ILE A 7 8.58 -2.90 2.38
C ILE A 7 8.39 -1.54 3.02
N SER A 8 8.12 -0.54 2.21
CA SER A 8 7.91 0.81 2.70
C SER A 8 6.43 1.04 3.01
N ASP A 9 6.17 2.11 3.75
CA ASP A 9 4.79 2.47 4.04
C ASP A 9 4.01 2.74 2.77
N GLU A 10 4.68 3.28 1.76
CA GLU A 10 4.03 3.54 0.48
C GLU A 10 3.52 2.27 -0.16
N LEU A 11 4.33 1.21 -0.11
CA LEU A 11 3.90 -0.07 -0.67
C LEU A 11 2.69 -0.61 0.07
N VAL A 12 2.70 -0.51 1.39
CA VAL A 12 1.57 -0.99 2.17
C VAL A 12 0.32 -0.20 1.85
N GLU A 13 0.44 1.10 1.76
CA GLU A 13 -0.72 1.94 1.44
C GLU A 13 -1.25 1.66 0.04
N THR A 14 -0.35 1.42 -0.90
CA THR A 14 -0.77 1.07 -2.24
C THR A 14 -1.52 -0.26 -2.26
N TYR A 15 -1.01 -1.22 -1.52
CA TYR A 15 -1.66 -2.52 -1.41
C TYR A 15 -3.07 -2.36 -0.83
N ILE A 16 -3.19 -1.56 0.22
CA ILE A 16 -4.47 -1.31 0.86
C ILE A 16 -5.44 -0.69 -0.13
N LEU A 17 -4.98 0.32 -0.85
CA LEU A 17 -5.83 1.05 -1.78
C LEU A 17 -6.32 0.17 -2.91
N HIS A 18 -5.39 -0.59 -3.50
CA HIS A 18 -5.74 -1.36 -4.69
C HIS A 18 -6.45 -2.66 -4.37
N ASN A 19 -6.49 -3.06 -3.11
CA ASN A 19 -7.22 -4.26 -2.71
C ASN A 19 -8.51 -3.92 -1.98
N GLY A 20 -8.86 -2.65 -1.90
CA GLY A 20 -10.15 -2.27 -1.36
C GLY A 20 -10.27 -2.36 0.15
N PHE A 21 -9.16 -2.29 0.86
CA PHE A 21 -9.20 -2.27 2.32
C PHE A 21 -9.73 -0.93 2.82
N GLU A 22 -10.41 -0.97 3.96
CA GLU A 22 -10.87 0.24 4.64
C GLU A 22 -10.21 0.33 6.01
N GLN A 23 -9.71 1.50 6.33
CA GLN A 23 -9.14 1.72 7.65
C GLN A 23 -10.26 1.83 8.68
N LYS A 24 -10.15 1.04 9.75
CA LYS A 24 -11.17 1.05 10.78
C LYS A 24 -10.75 1.81 12.03
N ALA A 25 -9.62 1.45 12.60
CA ALA A 25 -9.15 2.11 13.82
C ALA A 25 -7.65 1.90 13.92
N GLY A 26 -6.90 3.00 14.00
CA GLY A 26 -5.46 2.89 14.13
C GLY A 26 -4.87 2.09 12.97
N GLU A 27 -4.29 0.96 13.30
CA GLU A 27 -3.63 0.12 12.30
C GLU A 27 -4.48 -1.07 11.87
N MET A 28 -5.78 -1.02 12.14
CA MET A 28 -6.69 -2.09 11.77
C MET A 28 -7.40 -1.75 10.48
N TYR A 29 -7.45 -2.73 9.57
CA TYR A 29 -8.05 -2.54 8.25
C TYR A 29 -8.98 -3.70 7.95
N GLU A 30 -10.06 -3.40 7.25
CA GLU A 30 -11.03 -4.42 6.89
C GLU A 30 -10.95 -4.67 5.38
N CYS A 31 -10.78 -5.94 5.00
CA CYS A 31 -10.74 -6.30 3.58
C CYS A 31 -12.16 -6.41 3.03
N PRO A 32 -12.30 -6.44 1.70
CA PRO A 32 -13.64 -6.54 1.11
C PRO A 32 -14.42 -7.78 1.55
N GLY A 33 -13.71 -8.82 1.98
CA GLY A 33 -14.38 -10.02 2.48
C GLY A 33 -14.88 -9.91 3.91
N GLY A 34 -14.64 -8.76 4.57
CA GLY A 34 -15.14 -8.56 5.91
C GLY A 34 -14.18 -8.99 7.02
N HIS A 35 -12.96 -9.32 6.68
CA HIS A 35 -11.98 -9.75 7.68
C HIS A 35 -11.12 -8.58 8.12
N ILE A 36 -10.76 -8.59 9.39
CA ILE A 36 -9.94 -7.51 9.95
C ILE A 36 -8.48 -7.92 9.86
N TRP A 37 -7.68 -7.01 9.32
CA TRP A 37 -6.24 -7.21 9.18
C TRP A 37 -5.52 -6.12 9.95
N HIS A 38 -4.44 -6.50 10.62
CA HIS A 38 -3.54 -5.52 11.21
C HIS A 38 -2.52 -5.08 10.16
N TRP A 39 -1.92 -3.91 10.37
CA TRP A 39 -0.90 -3.40 9.45
C TRP A 39 0.19 -4.45 9.21
N SER A 40 0.63 -5.12 10.27
CA SER A 40 1.68 -6.12 10.14
C SER A 40 1.22 -7.33 9.32
N ASP A 41 -0.07 -7.64 9.36
CA ASP A 41 -0.60 -8.72 8.53
C ASP A 41 -0.50 -8.36 7.05
N ILE A 42 -0.73 -7.11 6.73
CA ILE A 42 -0.64 -6.65 5.36
C ILE A 42 0.81 -6.66 4.90
N VAL A 43 1.72 -6.23 5.75
CA VAL A 43 3.14 -6.29 5.43
C VAL A 43 3.55 -7.74 5.16
N ASP A 44 3.07 -8.67 5.97
CA ASP A 44 3.34 -10.09 5.78
C ASP A 44 2.86 -10.56 4.43
N ALA A 45 1.65 -10.16 4.05
CA ALA A 45 1.09 -10.55 2.77
C ALA A 45 1.95 -10.04 1.62
N ILE A 46 2.44 -8.81 1.73
CA ILE A 46 3.29 -8.25 0.69
C ILE A 46 4.60 -9.03 0.60
N GLU A 47 5.16 -9.40 1.73
CA GLU A 47 6.40 -10.17 1.74
C GLU A 47 6.24 -11.52 1.08
N ASN A 48 5.03 -12.06 1.06
CA ASN A 48 4.75 -13.36 0.48
C ASN A 48 4.29 -13.30 -0.96
N LEU A 49 4.27 -12.11 -1.55
CA LEU A 49 3.93 -11.98 -2.96
C LEU A 49 5.02 -12.59 -3.82
N THR A 50 4.61 -13.14 -4.96
CA THR A 50 5.59 -13.61 -5.93
C THR A 50 6.33 -12.42 -6.53
N PRO A 51 7.53 -12.64 -7.09
CA PRO A 51 8.26 -11.51 -7.68
C PRO A 51 7.48 -10.70 -8.71
N PRO A 52 6.74 -11.31 -9.64
CA PRO A 52 5.94 -10.50 -10.57
C PRO A 52 4.89 -9.67 -9.87
N GLU A 53 4.25 -10.22 -8.85
CA GLU A 53 3.23 -9.50 -8.11
C GLU A 53 3.84 -8.33 -7.35
N LEU A 54 4.97 -8.55 -6.74
CA LEU A 54 5.64 -7.49 -6.00
C LEU A 54 6.11 -6.39 -6.94
N TYR A 55 6.64 -6.77 -8.09
CA TYR A 55 7.06 -5.80 -9.08
C TYR A 55 5.89 -4.94 -9.52
N ASN A 56 4.76 -5.57 -9.75
CA ASN A 56 3.56 -4.85 -10.14
C ASN A 56 3.11 -3.87 -9.06
N LEU A 57 3.19 -4.30 -7.81
CA LEU A 57 2.82 -3.43 -6.70
C LEU A 57 3.74 -2.22 -6.62
N CYS A 58 5.04 -2.42 -6.81
CA CYS A 58 5.98 -1.31 -6.81
C CYS A 58 5.67 -0.34 -7.94
N PHE A 59 5.30 -0.86 -9.09
CA PHE A 59 4.95 -0.03 -10.23
C PHE A 59 3.73 0.83 -9.90
N LEU A 60 2.73 0.24 -9.28
CA LEU A 60 1.54 0.98 -8.90
C LEU A 60 1.87 2.04 -7.86
N ALA A 61 2.74 1.73 -6.92
CA ALA A 61 3.12 2.69 -5.90
C ALA A 61 3.79 3.90 -6.51
N GLU A 62 4.63 3.67 -7.51
CA GLU A 62 5.29 4.78 -8.19
C GLU A 62 4.30 5.64 -8.95
N GLN A 63 3.34 5.01 -9.59
CA GLN A 63 2.31 5.76 -10.31
C GLN A 63 1.48 6.61 -9.36
N ASP A 64 1.10 6.05 -8.24
CA ASP A 64 0.32 6.79 -7.26
C ASP A 64 1.09 7.97 -6.72
N LYS A 65 2.39 7.78 -6.50
CA LYS A 65 3.23 8.85 -6.00
C LYS A 65 3.31 9.99 -7.00
N GLU A 66 3.47 9.67 -8.26
CA GLU A 66 3.55 10.70 -9.30
C GLU A 66 2.25 11.47 -9.38
N LYS A 67 1.15 10.78 -9.31
CA LYS A 67 -0.15 11.43 -9.35
C LYS A 67 -0.34 12.38 -8.19
N ASN A 68 0.06 11.93 -7.01
CA ASN A 68 -0.08 12.77 -5.83
C ASN A 68 0.79 14.02 -5.93
N GLU A 69 1.98 13.86 -6.47
CA GLU A 69 2.85 15.00 -6.63
C GLU A 69 2.28 16.01 -7.61
N GLU A 70 1.73 15.51 -8.71
CA GLU A 70 1.09 16.39 -9.68
C GLU A 70 -0.07 17.14 -9.06
N TYR A 71 -0.87 16.45 -8.33
CA TYR A 71 -2.01 17.04 -7.67
C TYR A 71 -1.57 18.13 -6.68
N PHE A 72 -0.54 17.81 -5.94
CA PHE A 72 0.02 18.75 -4.98
C PHE A 72 0.51 20.03 -5.67
N ASP A 73 1.20 19.85 -6.78
CA ASP A 73 1.73 21.00 -7.50
C ASP A 73 0.60 21.89 -7.99
N LEU A 74 -0.44 21.30 -8.53
CA LEU A 74 -1.59 22.08 -9.00
C LEU A 74 -2.22 22.85 -7.85
N THR A 75 -2.37 22.21 -6.73
CA THR A 75 -2.99 22.83 -5.57
C THR A 75 -2.13 23.97 -5.07
N ARG A 76 -0.84 23.78 -5.05
CA ARG A 76 0.08 24.81 -4.57
C ARG A 76 0.17 25.97 -5.53
N GLY A 77 0.08 25.68 -6.80
CA GLY A 77 0.17 26.72 -7.80
C GLY A 77 -1.05 27.62 -7.81
N ALA A 78 -2.10 27.17 -7.22
CA ALA A 78 -3.29 28.00 -7.13
C ALA A 78 -3.15 29.02 -6.01
#